data_83219885e30342754851d02fdf74430c
#
_entry.id   83219885e30342754851d02fdf74430c
#
_cell.length_a   1.000
_cell.length_b   1.000
_cell.length_c   1.000
_cell.angle_alpha   90.00
_cell.angle_beta   90.00
_cell.angle_gamma   90.00
#
_symmetry.space_group_name_H-M   'P 1'
#
loop_
_entity.id
_entity.type
_entity.pdbx_description
1 polymer ?
#
loop_
_entity_poly.entity_id
_entity_poly.type
_entity_poly.pdbx_seq_one_letter_code
_entity_poly.pdbx_strand_id
1 'polypeptide(L)'
;MAQWCADHQIAHDVYGEGALVQQFEKQVATMLGMEAAVFCITGTMAQATALRLACAGRSNRRVALHPTSHILKHERSNFQLLDHFHVLHIGDPFRPWTVDDLKALGEPIAAAQYELPMREIGGQLPAWDALNAIKTYCREQNIHLHMDGARMWEAACGYGKSLQDVATGFDSVYVSFYKDIGGMGGSMLLGSARFIAEAKIWMQRQGGNVFRRTPYVVSAAMQFEKRLAEMPTYFQRTVWLYELLKTYPQLTPNPATPHTNLLHLYVPLAAETANGIRNRIAKEHGIWLFGRAVNAALPGQCMFEWYVGDQLLQMPDDGVRKALDVLAKSIAASAK
;
A
#
# COMPACT_ATOMS: atom_id res chain seq x y z
N MET A 1 -11.14 19.04 12.11
CA MET A 1 -11.89 17.97 12.80
C MET A 1 -13.00 18.51 13.70
N ALA A 2 -12.74 19.36 14.71
CA ALA A 2 -13.80 19.86 15.61
C ALA A 2 -14.96 20.53 14.86
N GLN A 3 -14.67 21.45 13.94
CA GLN A 3 -15.69 22.10 13.12
C GLN A 3 -16.47 21.08 12.28
N TRP A 4 -15.78 20.17 11.61
CA TRP A 4 -16.44 19.12 10.81
C TRP A 4 -17.39 18.26 11.63
N CYS A 5 -16.96 17.86 12.87
CA CYS A 5 -17.83 17.13 13.79
C CYS A 5 -19.07 17.92 14.18
N ALA A 6 -18.93 19.21 14.42
CA ALA A 6 -20.06 20.10 14.76
C ALA A 6 -21.03 20.24 13.58
N ASP A 7 -20.51 20.50 12.38
CA ASP A 7 -21.30 20.67 11.15
C ASP A 7 -22.10 19.41 10.78
N HIS A 8 -21.54 18.22 11.08
CA HIS A 8 -22.16 16.93 10.79
C HIS A 8 -22.84 16.29 12.02
N GLN A 9 -22.92 17.00 13.14
CA GLN A 9 -23.54 16.52 14.38
C GLN A 9 -23.02 15.15 14.83
N ILE A 10 -21.70 14.93 14.73
CA ILE A 10 -21.08 13.63 14.99
C ILE A 10 -21.10 13.31 16.48
N ALA A 11 -21.80 12.25 16.85
CA ALA A 11 -21.71 11.64 18.17
C ALA A 11 -20.51 10.68 18.22
N HIS A 12 -19.89 10.59 19.40
CA HIS A 12 -18.82 9.63 19.63
C HIS A 12 -19.35 8.19 19.65
N ASP A 13 -18.58 7.27 19.07
CA ASP A 13 -18.83 5.84 19.21
C ASP A 13 -18.51 5.31 20.60
N VAL A 14 -18.99 4.12 20.91
CA VAL A 14 -18.59 3.32 22.07
C VAL A 14 -18.17 1.95 21.55
N TYR A 15 -16.88 1.63 21.61
CA TYR A 15 -16.30 0.39 21.08
C TYR A 15 -16.63 0.12 19.58
N GLY A 16 -16.75 1.17 18.79
CA GLY A 16 -17.11 1.09 17.37
C GLY A 16 -18.63 1.08 17.11
N GLU A 17 -19.45 1.05 18.16
CA GLU A 17 -20.91 1.19 18.03
C GLU A 17 -21.25 2.69 17.95
N GLY A 18 -21.36 3.20 16.72
CA GLY A 18 -21.67 4.59 16.43
C GLY A 18 -21.99 4.82 14.96
N ALA A 19 -22.95 5.70 14.68
CA ALA A 19 -23.47 5.91 13.34
C ALA A 19 -22.39 6.21 12.30
N LEU A 20 -21.45 7.11 12.63
CA LEU A 20 -20.37 7.48 11.74
C LEU A 20 -19.48 6.27 11.37
N VAL A 21 -19.09 5.46 12.37
CA VAL A 21 -18.23 4.29 12.14
C VAL A 21 -18.93 3.31 11.20
N GLN A 22 -20.18 2.98 11.50
CA GLN A 22 -20.98 2.04 10.70
C GLN A 22 -21.25 2.57 9.29
N GLN A 23 -21.55 3.85 9.15
CA GLN A 23 -21.75 4.49 7.83
C GLN A 23 -20.48 4.45 7.00
N PHE A 24 -19.32 4.76 7.58
CA PHE A 24 -18.05 4.73 6.88
C PHE A 24 -17.63 3.30 6.51
N GLU A 25 -17.82 2.32 7.40
CA GLU A 25 -17.63 0.90 7.08
C GLU A 25 -18.50 0.49 5.90
N LYS A 26 -19.79 0.84 5.91
CA LYS A 26 -20.73 0.54 4.82
C LYS A 26 -20.37 1.25 3.52
N GLN A 27 -19.98 2.52 3.58
CA GLN A 27 -19.57 3.30 2.41
C GLN A 27 -18.40 2.63 1.68
N VAL A 28 -17.34 2.27 2.41
CA VAL A 28 -16.16 1.65 1.83
C VAL A 28 -16.45 0.23 1.35
N ALA A 29 -17.25 -0.55 2.09
CA ALA A 29 -17.67 -1.88 1.67
C ALA A 29 -18.44 -1.83 0.34
N THR A 30 -19.42 -0.93 0.23
CA THR A 30 -20.20 -0.73 -1.00
C THR A 30 -19.31 -0.30 -2.17
N MET A 31 -18.38 0.62 -1.94
CA MET A 31 -17.46 1.12 -2.96
C MET A 31 -16.56 0.02 -3.55
N LEU A 32 -16.17 -0.96 -2.72
CA LEU A 32 -15.34 -2.08 -3.14
C LEU A 32 -16.14 -3.32 -3.54
N GLY A 33 -17.47 -3.28 -3.49
CA GLY A 33 -18.33 -4.44 -3.79
C GLY A 33 -18.20 -5.58 -2.78
N MET A 34 -17.84 -5.29 -1.52
CA MET A 34 -17.73 -6.25 -0.43
C MET A 34 -18.99 -6.25 0.44
N GLU A 35 -19.33 -7.40 1.05
CA GLU A 35 -20.54 -7.54 1.87
C GLU A 35 -20.46 -6.74 3.17
N ALA A 36 -19.29 -6.69 3.79
CA ALA A 36 -19.09 -6.04 5.08
C ALA A 36 -17.66 -5.53 5.24
N ALA A 37 -17.50 -4.62 6.22
CA ALA A 37 -16.21 -4.09 6.62
C ALA A 37 -16.13 -3.92 8.14
N VAL A 38 -14.91 -3.83 8.66
CA VAL A 38 -14.62 -3.41 10.04
C VAL A 38 -13.48 -2.43 10.06
N PHE A 39 -13.67 -1.30 10.74
CA PHE A 39 -12.61 -0.31 10.95
C PHE A 39 -11.62 -0.82 12.02
N CYS A 40 -10.36 -0.93 11.62
CA CYS A 40 -9.24 -1.35 12.46
C CYS A 40 -8.34 -0.16 12.77
N ILE A 41 -7.74 -0.15 13.96
CA ILE A 41 -6.81 0.92 14.37
C ILE A 41 -5.50 0.85 13.57
N THR A 42 -5.02 -0.36 13.24
CA THR A 42 -3.78 -0.57 12.47
C THR A 42 -3.96 -1.60 11.38
N GLY A 43 -3.18 -1.46 10.29
CA GLY A 43 -3.11 -2.45 9.22
C GLY A 43 -2.49 -3.77 9.65
N THR A 44 -1.48 -3.72 10.51
CA THR A 44 -0.83 -4.92 11.08
C THR A 44 -1.85 -5.85 11.74
N MET A 45 -2.81 -5.28 12.51
CA MET A 45 -3.90 -6.05 13.09
C MET A 45 -4.83 -6.65 12.03
N ALA A 46 -5.24 -5.85 11.05
CA ALA A 46 -6.15 -6.27 9.99
C ALA A 46 -5.57 -7.44 9.17
N GLN A 47 -4.33 -7.33 8.74
CA GLN A 47 -3.63 -8.33 7.93
C GLN A 47 -3.44 -9.65 8.65
N ALA A 48 -2.88 -9.61 9.87
CA ALA A 48 -2.67 -10.80 10.69
C ALA A 48 -4.01 -11.51 11.00
N THR A 49 -5.08 -10.75 11.28
CA THR A 49 -6.41 -11.29 11.50
C THR A 49 -6.96 -11.97 10.25
N ALA A 50 -6.86 -11.33 9.09
CA ALA A 50 -7.38 -11.87 7.83
C ALA A 50 -6.75 -13.23 7.49
N LEU A 51 -5.43 -13.31 7.50
CA LEU A 51 -4.71 -14.54 7.15
C LEU A 51 -4.88 -15.66 8.19
N ARG A 52 -4.96 -15.30 9.48
CA ARG A 52 -5.29 -16.25 10.53
C ARG A 52 -6.66 -16.89 10.33
N LEU A 53 -7.67 -16.09 10.03
CA LEU A 53 -9.05 -16.59 9.79
C LEU A 53 -9.12 -17.44 8.53
N ALA A 54 -8.42 -17.06 7.48
CA ALA A 54 -8.30 -17.86 6.27
C ALA A 54 -7.72 -19.25 6.54
N CYS A 55 -6.70 -19.34 7.39
CA CYS A 55 -6.08 -20.58 7.82
C CYS A 55 -7.03 -21.43 8.68
N ALA A 56 -7.70 -20.82 9.66
CA ALA A 56 -8.64 -21.52 10.54
C ALA A 56 -9.79 -22.16 9.77
N GLY A 57 -10.33 -21.46 8.78
CA GLY A 57 -11.42 -21.97 7.94
C GLY A 57 -11.04 -23.12 7.01
N ARG A 58 -9.75 -23.42 6.85
CA ARG A 58 -9.24 -24.46 5.94
C ARG A 58 -8.45 -25.58 6.64
N SER A 59 -8.32 -25.53 7.95
CA SER A 59 -7.48 -26.47 8.73
C SER A 59 -6.05 -26.60 8.18
N ASN A 60 -5.55 -25.55 7.56
CA ASN A 60 -4.20 -25.45 7.00
C ASN A 60 -3.62 -24.10 7.41
N ARG A 61 -2.37 -24.07 7.85
CA ARG A 61 -1.72 -22.87 8.39
C ARG A 61 -0.65 -22.28 7.45
N ARG A 62 -0.55 -22.76 6.21
CA ARG A 62 0.43 -22.26 5.25
C ARG A 62 -0.15 -21.10 4.46
N VAL A 63 0.59 -20.01 4.42
CA VAL A 63 0.24 -18.77 3.69
C VAL A 63 1.37 -18.42 2.74
N ALA A 64 1.05 -18.20 1.46
CA ALA A 64 2.01 -17.71 0.48
C ALA A 64 2.14 -16.19 0.59
N LEU A 65 3.35 -15.71 0.87
CA LEU A 65 3.70 -14.29 0.92
C LEU A 65 4.88 -13.99 0.01
N HIS A 66 4.79 -12.89 -0.73
CA HIS A 66 5.93 -12.40 -1.49
C HIS A 66 7.10 -12.03 -0.55
N PRO A 67 8.37 -12.29 -0.92
CA PRO A 67 9.53 -12.01 -0.05
C PRO A 67 9.64 -10.56 0.42
N THR A 68 9.03 -9.63 -0.32
CA THR A 68 9.00 -8.19 0.02
C THR A 68 7.70 -7.74 0.67
N SER A 69 6.77 -8.65 0.98
CA SER A 69 5.48 -8.27 1.59
C SER A 69 5.68 -7.49 2.90
N HIS A 70 4.78 -6.54 3.15
CA HIS A 70 4.82 -5.70 4.35
C HIS A 70 4.87 -6.53 5.64
N ILE A 71 4.14 -7.65 5.69
CA ILE A 71 4.13 -8.56 6.85
C ILE A 71 5.53 -9.06 7.18
N LEU A 72 6.30 -9.47 6.18
CA LEU A 72 7.66 -9.99 6.38
C LEU A 72 8.66 -8.88 6.70
N LYS A 73 8.54 -7.71 6.08
CA LYS A 73 9.53 -6.64 6.18
C LYS A 73 9.32 -5.72 7.40
N HIS A 74 8.07 -5.47 7.78
CA HIS A 74 7.75 -4.36 8.69
C HIS A 74 6.95 -4.75 9.93
N GLU A 75 6.43 -5.99 10.02
CA GLU A 75 5.57 -6.40 11.14
C GLU A 75 6.25 -7.25 12.21
N ARG A 76 7.57 -7.26 12.23
CA ARG A 76 8.37 -7.87 13.31
C ARG A 76 8.04 -9.34 13.60
N SER A 77 7.73 -10.12 12.56
CA SER A 77 7.36 -11.54 12.65
C SER A 77 6.16 -11.81 13.57
N ASN A 78 5.22 -10.87 13.67
CA ASN A 78 4.03 -10.99 14.52
C ASN A 78 3.24 -12.27 14.24
N PHE A 79 3.10 -12.66 12.96
CA PHE A 79 2.41 -13.87 12.53
C PHE A 79 3.03 -15.13 13.14
N GLN A 80 4.34 -15.17 13.28
CA GLN A 80 5.09 -16.32 13.84
C GLN A 80 5.06 -16.31 15.36
N LEU A 81 5.38 -15.16 15.98
CA LEU A 81 5.45 -15.03 17.44
C LEU A 81 4.08 -15.17 18.10
N LEU A 82 3.00 -14.80 17.41
CA LEU A 82 1.62 -15.00 17.86
C LEU A 82 0.99 -16.31 17.36
N ASP A 83 1.79 -17.17 16.74
CA ASP A 83 1.38 -18.47 16.20
C ASP A 83 0.16 -18.43 15.29
N HIS A 84 0.11 -17.41 14.39
CA HIS A 84 -1.02 -17.23 13.48
C HIS A 84 -0.99 -18.20 12.30
N PHE A 85 0.13 -18.23 11.56
CA PHE A 85 0.32 -19.07 10.37
C PHE A 85 1.81 -19.28 10.06
N HIS A 86 2.09 -20.17 9.12
CA HIS A 86 3.42 -20.44 8.58
C HIS A 86 3.54 -19.83 7.18
N VAL A 87 4.67 -19.23 6.87
CA VAL A 87 4.89 -18.56 5.59
C VAL A 87 5.63 -19.47 4.61
N LEU A 88 5.12 -19.56 3.39
CA LEU A 88 5.85 -20.00 2.21
C LEU A 88 6.14 -18.76 1.34
N HIS A 89 7.39 -18.59 0.94
CA HIS A 89 7.74 -17.50 0.04
C HIS A 89 7.30 -17.82 -1.38
N ILE A 90 6.67 -16.85 -2.06
CA ILE A 90 6.20 -16.97 -3.43
C ILE A 90 6.84 -15.92 -4.33
N GLY A 91 7.32 -16.34 -5.49
CA GLY A 91 7.82 -15.45 -6.53
C GLY A 91 9.24 -14.94 -6.29
N ASP A 92 9.70 -14.14 -7.24
CA ASP A 92 10.99 -13.46 -7.22
C ASP A 92 10.88 -12.11 -6.49
N PRO A 93 11.82 -11.73 -5.61
CA PRO A 93 11.76 -10.50 -4.82
C PRO A 93 11.78 -9.20 -5.63
N PHE A 94 11.97 -9.23 -6.95
CA PHE A 94 12.11 -8.04 -7.79
C PHE A 94 10.95 -7.82 -8.78
N ARG A 95 9.99 -8.74 -8.83
CA ARG A 95 8.82 -8.64 -9.73
C ARG A 95 7.52 -9.10 -9.05
N PRO A 96 6.37 -8.65 -9.54
CA PRO A 96 5.08 -9.23 -9.15
C PRO A 96 5.06 -10.75 -9.41
N TRP A 97 4.47 -11.52 -8.47
CA TRP A 97 4.33 -12.96 -8.62
C TRP A 97 3.14 -13.34 -9.51
N THR A 98 3.16 -14.53 -10.04
CA THR A 98 2.24 -15.05 -11.06
C THR A 98 1.58 -16.36 -10.64
N VAL A 99 0.66 -16.88 -11.44
CA VAL A 99 0.08 -18.23 -11.24
C VAL A 99 1.15 -19.32 -11.29
N ASP A 100 2.16 -19.15 -12.11
CA ASP A 100 3.23 -20.16 -12.20
C ASP A 100 4.08 -20.20 -10.94
N ASP A 101 4.27 -19.05 -10.28
CA ASP A 101 4.91 -19.01 -8.97
C ASP A 101 4.06 -19.74 -7.90
N LEU A 102 2.71 -19.63 -7.96
CA LEU A 102 1.82 -20.41 -7.08
C LEU A 102 1.93 -21.91 -7.32
N LYS A 103 1.93 -22.34 -8.57
CA LYS A 103 2.07 -23.77 -8.94
C LYS A 103 3.42 -24.34 -8.50
N ALA A 104 4.48 -23.52 -8.56
CA ALA A 104 5.83 -23.91 -8.17
C ALA A 104 6.01 -24.17 -6.68
N LEU A 105 5.07 -23.73 -5.81
CA LEU A 105 5.15 -24.01 -4.37
C LEU A 105 5.13 -25.50 -4.04
N GLY A 106 4.45 -26.34 -4.85
CA GLY A 106 4.41 -27.80 -4.68
C GLY A 106 3.68 -28.28 -3.42
N GLU A 107 3.20 -27.38 -2.57
CA GLU A 107 2.51 -27.70 -1.30
C GLU A 107 1.17 -26.96 -1.22
N PRO A 108 0.14 -27.59 -0.60
CA PRO A 108 -1.14 -26.93 -0.41
C PRO A 108 -1.02 -25.77 0.58
N ILE A 109 -1.63 -24.65 0.24
CA ILE A 109 -1.71 -23.44 1.07
C ILE A 109 -3.16 -23.11 1.42
N ALA A 110 -3.37 -22.46 2.57
CA ALA A 110 -4.68 -21.96 2.98
C ALA A 110 -5.00 -20.62 2.33
N ALA A 111 -3.98 -19.77 2.21
CA ALA A 111 -4.16 -18.42 1.70
C ALA A 111 -2.91 -17.95 0.94
N ALA A 112 -3.13 -16.99 0.05
CA ALA A 112 -2.09 -16.17 -0.56
C ALA A 112 -2.42 -14.69 -0.35
N GLN A 113 -1.39 -13.87 -0.15
CA GLN A 113 -1.54 -12.42 -0.07
C GLN A 113 -1.00 -11.79 -1.35
N TYR A 114 -1.76 -10.87 -1.92
CA TYR A 114 -1.29 -10.01 -3.01
C TYR A 114 -1.28 -8.55 -2.55
N GLU A 115 -0.10 -7.92 -2.57
CA GLU A 115 0.05 -6.50 -2.27
C GLU A 115 -0.21 -5.68 -3.53
N LEU A 116 -1.14 -4.73 -3.49
CA LEU A 116 -1.50 -3.86 -4.60
C LEU A 116 -1.50 -2.39 -4.18
N PRO A 117 -0.53 -1.61 -4.69
CA PRO A 117 0.68 -1.98 -5.43
C PRO A 117 1.76 -2.55 -4.51
N MET A 118 2.76 -3.24 -5.09
CA MET A 118 3.89 -3.83 -4.36
C MET A 118 4.95 -2.76 -4.05
N ARG A 119 4.87 -2.15 -2.87
CA ARG A 119 5.68 -0.98 -2.49
C ARG A 119 7.18 -1.23 -2.55
N GLU A 120 7.65 -2.34 -1.99
CA GLU A 120 9.10 -2.62 -1.84
C GLU A 120 9.82 -2.87 -3.17
N ILE A 121 9.06 -2.98 -4.25
CA ILE A 121 9.59 -3.08 -5.62
C ILE A 121 9.21 -1.88 -6.48
N GLY A 122 8.95 -0.72 -5.86
CA GLY A 122 8.70 0.53 -6.58
C GLY A 122 7.23 0.76 -6.96
N GLY A 123 6.28 0.17 -6.24
CA GLY A 123 4.87 0.34 -6.54
C GLY A 123 4.42 -0.43 -7.77
N GLN A 124 5.10 -1.53 -8.10
CA GLN A 124 4.74 -2.34 -9.26
C GLN A 124 3.35 -2.96 -9.10
N LEU A 125 2.64 -3.01 -10.22
CA LEU A 125 1.41 -3.78 -10.41
C LEU A 125 1.67 -4.95 -11.35
N PRO A 126 1.06 -6.13 -11.13
CA PRO A 126 1.03 -7.17 -12.16
C PRO A 126 0.23 -6.67 -13.37
N ALA A 127 0.44 -7.25 -14.54
CA ALA A 127 -0.48 -7.05 -15.66
C ALA A 127 -1.91 -7.45 -15.25
N TRP A 128 -2.91 -6.72 -15.75
CA TRP A 128 -4.31 -6.96 -15.35
C TRP A 128 -4.77 -8.40 -15.59
N ASP A 129 -4.40 -8.98 -16.73
CA ASP A 129 -4.75 -10.35 -17.05
C ASP A 129 -4.04 -11.37 -16.16
N ALA A 130 -2.78 -11.08 -15.77
CA ALA A 130 -2.06 -11.91 -14.80
C ALA A 130 -2.72 -11.88 -13.42
N LEU A 131 -3.18 -10.72 -12.97
CA LEU A 131 -3.94 -10.60 -11.72
C LEU A 131 -5.24 -11.40 -11.78
N ASN A 132 -5.98 -11.30 -12.88
CA ASN A 132 -7.23 -12.06 -13.06
C ASN A 132 -6.99 -13.58 -13.14
N ALA A 133 -5.91 -14.02 -13.74
CA ALA A 133 -5.50 -15.42 -13.74
C ALA A 133 -5.23 -15.93 -12.32
N ILE A 134 -4.55 -15.13 -11.48
CA ILE A 134 -4.32 -15.44 -10.05
C ILE A 134 -5.63 -15.57 -9.29
N LYS A 135 -6.55 -14.60 -9.45
CA LYS A 135 -7.88 -14.63 -8.81
C LYS A 135 -8.65 -15.90 -9.20
N THR A 136 -8.64 -16.26 -10.48
CA THR A 136 -9.29 -17.46 -11.00
C THR A 136 -8.66 -18.73 -10.41
N TYR A 137 -7.35 -18.84 -10.46
CA TYR A 137 -6.63 -20.00 -9.93
C TYR A 137 -6.87 -20.19 -8.43
N CYS A 138 -6.78 -19.12 -7.63
CA CYS A 138 -7.02 -19.20 -6.18
C CYS A 138 -8.43 -19.68 -5.88
N ARG A 139 -9.45 -19.18 -6.60
CA ARG A 139 -10.84 -19.63 -6.47
C ARG A 139 -11.00 -21.12 -6.81
N GLU A 140 -10.44 -21.60 -7.91
CA GLU A 140 -10.50 -22.98 -8.34
C GLU A 140 -9.79 -23.94 -7.38
N GLN A 141 -8.69 -23.50 -6.77
CA GLN A 141 -7.93 -24.28 -5.80
C GLN A 141 -8.40 -24.10 -4.34
N ASN A 142 -9.49 -23.36 -4.11
CA ASN A 142 -10.00 -23.02 -2.77
C ASN A 142 -8.93 -22.36 -1.88
N ILE A 143 -8.05 -21.55 -2.46
CA ILE A 143 -7.05 -20.73 -1.76
C ILE A 143 -7.69 -19.38 -1.43
N HIS A 144 -7.67 -18.97 -0.16
CA HIS A 144 -8.14 -17.63 0.22
C HIS A 144 -7.18 -16.57 -0.32
N LEU A 145 -7.65 -15.75 -1.23
CA LEU A 145 -6.85 -14.66 -1.78
C LEU A 145 -7.14 -13.36 -1.00
N HIS A 146 -6.15 -12.92 -0.24
CA HIS A 146 -6.20 -11.67 0.52
C HIS A 146 -5.46 -10.54 -0.22
N MET A 147 -6.11 -9.38 -0.36
CA MET A 147 -5.44 -8.18 -0.86
C MET A 147 -4.84 -7.37 0.28
N ASP A 148 -3.52 -7.16 0.23
CA ASP A 148 -2.93 -6.00 0.90
C ASP A 148 -3.11 -4.78 0.00
N GLY A 149 -4.21 -4.10 0.19
CA GLY A 149 -4.60 -2.89 -0.54
C GLY A 149 -4.23 -1.61 0.20
N ALA A 150 -3.11 -1.61 0.92
CA ALA A 150 -2.67 -0.45 1.70
C ALA A 150 -2.61 0.85 0.87
N ARG A 151 -2.47 0.74 -0.45
CA ARG A 151 -2.49 1.82 -1.44
C ARG A 151 -3.34 1.48 -2.66
N MET A 152 -4.43 0.72 -2.49
CA MET A 152 -5.25 0.30 -3.63
C MET A 152 -5.91 1.45 -4.37
N TRP A 153 -6.09 2.61 -3.70
CA TRP A 153 -6.60 3.83 -4.32
C TRP A 153 -5.75 4.26 -5.53
N GLU A 154 -4.43 4.12 -5.40
CA GLU A 154 -3.44 4.35 -6.45
C GLU A 154 -3.46 3.25 -7.52
N ALA A 155 -3.58 1.99 -7.11
CA ALA A 155 -3.59 0.85 -8.02
C ALA A 155 -4.77 0.90 -9.00
N ALA A 156 -5.94 1.34 -8.53
CA ALA A 156 -7.11 1.53 -9.39
C ALA A 156 -6.84 2.55 -10.51
N CYS A 157 -6.19 3.67 -10.17
CA CYS A 157 -5.77 4.67 -11.17
C CYS A 157 -4.75 4.10 -12.15
N GLY A 158 -3.75 3.35 -11.66
CA GLY A 158 -2.73 2.72 -12.50
C GLY A 158 -3.31 1.72 -13.51
N TYR A 159 -4.31 0.97 -13.11
CA TYR A 159 -5.04 0.05 -14.00
C TYR A 159 -6.07 0.75 -14.89
N GLY A 160 -6.48 1.97 -14.59
CA GLY A 160 -7.63 2.61 -15.22
C GLY A 160 -8.93 1.81 -15.00
N LYS A 161 -9.09 1.23 -13.81
CA LYS A 161 -10.23 0.39 -13.42
C LYS A 161 -10.95 0.99 -12.22
N SER A 162 -12.22 0.60 -12.03
CA SER A 162 -12.94 0.96 -10.80
C SER A 162 -12.33 0.26 -9.58
N LEU A 163 -12.53 0.84 -8.40
CA LEU A 163 -12.13 0.22 -7.13
C LEU A 163 -12.78 -1.16 -6.94
N GLN A 164 -14.04 -1.28 -7.35
CA GLN A 164 -14.77 -2.54 -7.31
C GLN A 164 -14.14 -3.60 -8.23
N ASP A 165 -13.76 -3.26 -9.47
CA ASP A 165 -13.11 -4.19 -10.39
C ASP A 165 -11.80 -4.71 -9.82
N VAL A 166 -11.00 -3.82 -9.21
CA VAL A 166 -9.74 -4.20 -8.57
C VAL A 166 -9.98 -5.16 -7.40
N ALA A 167 -10.98 -4.89 -6.57
CA ALA A 167 -11.31 -5.71 -5.40
C ALA A 167 -12.00 -7.03 -5.75
N THR A 168 -12.76 -7.08 -6.85
CA THR A 168 -13.49 -8.28 -7.28
C THR A 168 -12.55 -9.47 -7.45
N GLY A 169 -12.94 -10.62 -6.88
CA GLY A 169 -12.17 -11.87 -6.93
C GLY A 169 -11.17 -12.05 -5.79
N PHE A 170 -11.05 -11.08 -4.87
CA PHE A 170 -10.41 -11.27 -3.58
C PHE A 170 -11.44 -11.70 -2.53
N ASP A 171 -11.07 -12.64 -1.66
CA ASP A 171 -11.94 -13.10 -0.55
C ASP A 171 -11.94 -12.12 0.61
N SER A 172 -10.85 -11.39 0.80
CA SER A 172 -10.74 -10.30 1.76
C SER A 172 -9.80 -9.21 1.28
N VAL A 173 -10.06 -7.97 1.69
CA VAL A 173 -9.31 -6.79 1.30
C VAL A 173 -8.96 -5.98 2.55
N TYR A 174 -7.72 -5.56 2.66
CA TYR A 174 -7.28 -4.56 3.61
C TYR A 174 -7.01 -3.24 2.87
N VAL A 175 -7.45 -2.11 3.42
CA VAL A 175 -7.12 -0.76 2.95
C VAL A 175 -6.66 0.13 4.09
N SER A 176 -5.80 1.13 3.83
CA SER A 176 -5.38 2.12 4.81
C SER A 176 -5.96 3.49 4.54
N PHE A 177 -6.10 4.30 5.63
CA PHE A 177 -6.58 5.69 5.53
C PHE A 177 -5.53 6.72 5.94
N TYR A 178 -4.37 6.30 6.44
CA TYR A 178 -3.30 7.20 6.90
C TYR A 178 -2.17 7.41 5.89
N LYS A 179 -2.26 6.75 4.71
CA LYS A 179 -1.34 6.95 3.59
C LYS A 179 -1.93 8.00 2.65
N ASP A 180 -2.50 7.59 1.55
CA ASP A 180 -3.00 8.45 0.47
C ASP A 180 -4.18 9.34 0.91
N ILE A 181 -5.02 8.82 1.79
CA ILE A 181 -6.18 9.55 2.29
C ILE A 181 -5.78 10.61 3.31
N GLY A 182 -4.64 10.44 4.01
CA GLY A 182 -4.12 11.44 4.95
C GLY A 182 -4.82 11.46 6.31
N GLY A 183 -5.52 10.39 6.68
CA GLY A 183 -6.07 10.23 8.03
C GLY A 183 -4.99 10.09 9.09
N MET A 184 -5.29 10.39 10.35
CA MET A 184 -4.36 10.26 11.48
C MET A 184 -3.95 8.82 11.76
N GLY A 185 -4.71 7.85 11.28
CA GLY A 185 -4.52 6.43 11.47
C GLY A 185 -5.74 5.67 10.95
N GLY A 186 -5.79 4.39 11.23
CA GLY A 186 -6.92 3.56 10.85
C GLY A 186 -6.80 2.89 9.49
N SER A 187 -7.46 1.78 9.42
CA SER A 187 -7.53 0.91 8.25
C SER A 187 -8.88 0.22 8.23
N MET A 188 -9.16 -0.53 7.18
CA MET A 188 -10.38 -1.29 7.10
C MET A 188 -10.09 -2.69 6.57
N LEU A 189 -10.67 -3.69 7.20
CA LEU A 189 -10.71 -5.05 6.69
C LEU A 189 -12.10 -5.32 6.14
N LEU A 190 -12.16 -5.81 4.90
CA LEU A 190 -13.39 -6.07 4.17
C LEU A 190 -13.43 -7.53 3.70
N GLY A 191 -14.64 -8.06 3.55
CA GLY A 191 -14.88 -9.43 3.09
C GLY A 191 -16.35 -9.81 3.23
N SER A 192 -16.62 -11.12 3.30
CA SER A 192 -17.98 -11.59 3.57
C SER A 192 -18.46 -11.19 4.97
N ALA A 193 -19.77 -11.08 5.16
CA ALA A 193 -20.38 -10.71 6.43
C ALA A 193 -19.94 -11.65 7.58
N ARG A 194 -19.89 -12.97 7.30
CA ARG A 194 -19.40 -13.97 8.25
C ARG A 194 -17.93 -13.75 8.61
N PHE A 195 -17.07 -13.54 7.61
CA PHE A 195 -15.66 -13.31 7.82
C PHE A 195 -15.39 -12.08 8.69
N ILE A 196 -16.11 -10.98 8.43
CA ILE A 196 -15.98 -9.73 9.19
C ILE A 196 -16.52 -9.88 10.62
N ALA A 197 -17.59 -10.64 10.84
CA ALA A 197 -18.07 -10.93 12.20
C ALA A 197 -17.01 -11.65 13.04
N GLU A 198 -16.33 -12.65 12.47
CA GLU A 198 -15.22 -13.35 13.13
C GLU A 198 -14.00 -12.43 13.32
N ALA A 199 -13.71 -11.56 12.35
CA ALA A 199 -12.62 -10.58 12.44
C ALA A 199 -12.81 -9.59 13.58
N LYS A 200 -14.03 -9.14 13.85
CA LYS A 200 -14.35 -8.27 15.01
C LYS A 200 -13.97 -8.92 16.34
N ILE A 201 -14.24 -10.24 16.49
CA ILE A 201 -13.86 -11.00 17.69
C ILE A 201 -12.34 -11.07 17.83
N TRP A 202 -11.61 -11.36 16.74
CA TRP A 202 -10.16 -11.43 16.77
C TRP A 202 -9.51 -10.08 17.03
N MET A 203 -10.07 -9.01 16.46
CA MET A 203 -9.63 -7.66 16.72
C MET A 203 -9.74 -7.30 18.22
N GLN A 204 -10.83 -7.71 18.88
CA GLN A 204 -10.98 -7.52 20.32
C GLN A 204 -9.91 -8.30 21.11
N ARG A 205 -9.65 -9.58 20.74
CA ARG A 205 -8.61 -10.42 21.37
C ARG A 205 -7.20 -9.82 21.25
N GLN A 206 -6.94 -9.07 20.20
CA GLN A 206 -5.67 -8.38 19.94
C GLN A 206 -5.60 -6.98 20.58
N GLY A 207 -6.60 -6.58 21.37
CA GLY A 207 -6.64 -5.26 21.99
C GLY A 207 -7.09 -4.13 21.07
N GLY A 208 -7.60 -4.43 19.87
CA GLY A 208 -8.03 -3.45 18.88
C GLY A 208 -9.43 -2.87 19.10
N ASN A 209 -10.16 -3.35 20.10
CA ASN A 209 -11.48 -2.83 20.43
C ASN A 209 -11.35 -1.64 21.39
N VAL A 210 -10.81 -0.53 20.90
CA VAL A 210 -10.64 0.70 21.67
C VAL A 210 -11.97 1.36 21.97
N PHE A 211 -12.06 2.05 23.13
CA PHE A 211 -13.29 2.67 23.61
C PHE A 211 -13.86 3.73 22.65
N ARG A 212 -12.99 4.50 21.96
CA ARG A 212 -13.37 5.54 20.99
C ARG A 212 -12.58 5.37 19.69
N ARG A 213 -13.25 5.07 18.60
CA ARG A 213 -12.68 5.05 17.24
C ARG A 213 -12.96 6.33 16.47
N THR A 214 -13.95 7.10 16.89
CA THR A 214 -14.41 8.35 16.25
C THR A 214 -13.27 9.26 15.80
N PRO A 215 -12.20 9.57 16.58
CA PRO A 215 -11.15 10.47 16.12
C PRO A 215 -10.44 9.99 14.85
N TYR A 216 -10.17 8.70 14.77
CA TYR A 216 -9.53 8.10 13.59
C TYR A 216 -10.48 8.08 12.38
N VAL A 217 -11.73 7.67 12.61
CA VAL A 217 -12.75 7.61 11.54
C VAL A 217 -13.05 9.01 11.00
N VAL A 218 -13.22 10.02 11.87
CA VAL A 218 -13.42 11.42 11.46
C VAL A 218 -12.24 11.91 10.62
N SER A 219 -11.01 11.66 11.07
CA SER A 219 -9.81 12.13 10.34
C SER A 219 -9.70 11.51 8.94
N ALA A 220 -10.21 10.30 8.75
CA ALA A 220 -10.29 9.65 7.45
C ALA A 220 -11.49 10.15 6.62
N ALA A 221 -12.69 10.06 7.18
CA ALA A 221 -13.95 10.34 6.47
C ALA A 221 -14.03 11.78 5.94
N MET A 222 -13.55 12.77 6.71
CA MET A 222 -13.57 14.18 6.31
C MET A 222 -12.72 14.48 5.06
N GLN A 223 -11.80 13.63 4.70
CA GLN A 223 -10.89 13.81 3.56
C GLN A 223 -11.14 12.80 2.44
N PHE A 224 -11.85 11.72 2.72
CA PHE A 224 -11.89 10.51 1.91
C PHE A 224 -12.28 10.79 0.46
N GLU A 225 -13.44 11.39 0.23
CA GLU A 225 -13.94 11.65 -1.12
C GLU A 225 -13.06 12.61 -1.89
N LYS A 226 -12.59 13.69 -1.23
CA LYS A 226 -11.68 14.65 -1.84
C LYS A 226 -10.39 13.98 -2.29
N ARG A 227 -9.77 13.18 -1.42
CA ARG A 227 -8.51 12.49 -1.73
C ARG A 227 -8.66 11.47 -2.83
N LEU A 228 -9.75 10.71 -2.84
CA LEU A 228 -10.04 9.78 -3.94
C LEU A 228 -10.16 10.50 -5.28
N ALA A 229 -10.84 11.64 -5.31
CA ALA A 229 -10.99 12.44 -6.52
C ALA A 229 -9.65 13.02 -7.04
N GLU A 230 -8.65 13.17 -6.17
CA GLU A 230 -7.30 13.64 -6.52
C GLU A 230 -6.38 12.54 -7.09
N MET A 231 -6.66 11.26 -6.85
CA MET A 231 -5.79 10.15 -7.28
C MET A 231 -5.46 10.16 -8.79
N PRO A 232 -6.42 10.38 -9.72
CA PRO A 232 -6.09 10.47 -11.14
C PRO A 232 -5.11 11.60 -11.46
N THR A 233 -5.20 12.73 -10.74
CA THR A 233 -4.31 13.89 -10.95
C THR A 233 -2.88 13.57 -10.50
N TYR A 234 -2.71 12.87 -9.38
CA TYR A 234 -1.38 12.38 -8.95
C TYR A 234 -0.79 11.41 -9.96
N PHE A 235 -1.59 10.49 -10.49
CA PHE A 235 -1.13 9.56 -11.51
C PHE A 235 -0.72 10.27 -12.81
N GLN A 236 -1.50 11.23 -13.30
CA GLN A 236 -1.13 12.06 -14.47
C GLN A 236 0.17 12.83 -14.22
N ARG A 237 0.34 13.41 -13.03
CA ARG A 237 1.60 14.07 -12.65
C ARG A 237 2.78 13.11 -12.64
N THR A 238 2.55 11.86 -12.27
CA THR A 238 3.58 10.80 -12.31
C THR A 238 3.94 10.47 -13.75
N VAL A 239 2.98 10.34 -14.64
CA VAL A 239 3.25 10.12 -16.08
C VAL A 239 4.13 11.24 -16.65
N TRP A 240 3.80 12.50 -16.36
CA TRP A 240 4.63 13.65 -16.74
C TRP A 240 6.04 13.57 -16.14
N LEU A 241 6.17 13.18 -14.88
CA LEU A 241 7.47 13.01 -14.21
C LEU A 241 8.33 11.94 -14.91
N TYR A 242 7.75 10.83 -15.32
CA TYR A 242 8.46 9.78 -16.03
C TYR A 242 8.99 10.27 -17.40
N GLU A 243 8.21 11.05 -18.13
CA GLU A 243 8.68 11.67 -19.38
C GLU A 243 9.88 12.62 -19.11
N LEU A 244 9.81 13.38 -18.02
CA LEU A 244 10.90 14.24 -17.63
C LEU A 244 12.16 13.43 -17.21
N LEU A 245 12.00 12.33 -16.47
CA LEU A 245 13.11 11.49 -16.00
C LEU A 245 13.92 10.86 -17.16
N LYS A 246 13.32 10.68 -18.35
CA LYS A 246 14.06 10.22 -19.54
C LYS A 246 15.23 11.13 -19.93
N THR A 247 15.19 12.40 -19.53
CA THR A 247 16.28 13.37 -19.79
C THR A 247 17.40 13.32 -18.74
N TYR A 248 17.27 12.47 -17.70
CA TYR A 248 18.23 12.34 -16.60
C TYR A 248 18.75 10.89 -16.49
N PRO A 249 19.74 10.48 -17.30
CA PRO A 249 20.21 9.08 -17.35
C PRO A 249 20.82 8.59 -16.02
N GLN A 250 21.13 9.49 -15.08
CA GLN A 250 21.62 9.16 -13.73
C GLN A 250 20.50 8.68 -12.79
N LEU A 251 19.25 8.89 -13.16
CA LEU A 251 18.06 8.59 -12.37
C LEU A 251 17.27 7.48 -13.08
N THR A 252 17.42 6.26 -12.61
CA THR A 252 16.72 5.12 -13.22
C THR A 252 15.45 4.80 -12.44
N PRO A 253 14.25 5.04 -13.01
CA PRO A 253 12.99 4.71 -12.32
C PRO A 253 12.72 3.20 -12.34
N ASN A 254 12.15 2.70 -11.26
CA ASN A 254 11.59 1.36 -11.16
C ASN A 254 10.17 1.47 -10.56
N PRO A 255 9.14 0.99 -11.29
CA PRO A 255 9.17 0.35 -12.60
C PRO A 255 9.63 1.30 -13.71
N ALA A 256 9.97 0.76 -14.89
CA ALA A 256 10.44 1.54 -16.04
C ALA A 256 9.34 2.44 -16.65
N THR A 257 8.08 2.12 -16.41
CA THR A 257 6.89 2.90 -16.78
C THR A 257 6.02 3.13 -15.55
N PRO A 258 5.23 4.21 -15.48
CA PRO A 258 4.41 4.50 -14.29
C PRO A 258 3.33 3.43 -14.09
N HIS A 259 3.34 2.77 -12.94
CA HIS A 259 2.29 1.84 -12.51
C HIS A 259 1.34 2.50 -11.53
N THR A 260 1.84 3.35 -10.63
CA THR A 260 1.08 4.14 -9.67
C THR A 260 1.77 5.50 -9.50
N ASN A 261 1.40 6.29 -8.50
CA ASN A 261 2.10 7.52 -8.13
C ASN A 261 3.29 7.30 -7.17
N LEU A 262 3.67 6.04 -6.94
CA LEU A 262 4.87 5.64 -6.20
C LEU A 262 5.89 5.04 -7.16
N LEU A 263 7.16 5.40 -6.98
CA LEU A 263 8.28 4.82 -7.73
C LEU A 263 9.55 4.78 -6.87
N HIS A 264 10.45 3.87 -7.21
CA HIS A 264 11.83 3.92 -6.74
C HIS A 264 12.72 4.56 -7.79
N LEU A 265 13.66 5.40 -7.37
CA LEU A 265 14.73 5.91 -8.23
C LEU A 265 16.06 5.29 -7.79
N TYR A 266 16.71 4.64 -8.74
CA TYR A 266 18.05 4.09 -8.57
C TYR A 266 19.08 5.08 -9.06
N VAL A 267 20.18 5.21 -8.31
CA VAL A 267 21.30 6.08 -8.65
C VAL A 267 22.64 5.35 -8.44
N PRO A 268 23.67 5.61 -9.26
CA PRO A 268 24.97 4.92 -9.21
C PRO A 268 25.86 5.49 -8.09
N LEU A 269 25.39 5.47 -6.87
CA LEU A 269 26.09 5.96 -5.68
C LEU A 269 25.79 5.08 -4.46
N ALA A 270 26.67 5.09 -3.46
CA ALA A 270 26.34 4.54 -2.16
C ALA A 270 25.25 5.38 -1.46
N ALA A 271 24.43 4.73 -0.66
CA ALA A 271 23.31 5.39 0.05
C ALA A 271 23.77 6.55 0.95
N GLU A 272 24.91 6.43 1.61
CA GLU A 272 25.48 7.48 2.44
C GLU A 272 25.78 8.74 1.62
N THR A 273 26.40 8.58 0.45
CA THR A 273 26.71 9.68 -0.48
C THR A 273 25.42 10.35 -0.97
N ALA A 274 24.42 9.56 -1.38
CA ALA A 274 23.13 10.08 -1.84
C ALA A 274 22.41 10.86 -0.72
N ASN A 275 22.39 10.36 0.51
CA ASN A 275 21.84 11.06 1.66
C ASN A 275 22.60 12.36 1.97
N GLY A 276 23.93 12.37 1.81
CA GLY A 276 24.76 13.58 1.93
C GLY A 276 24.40 14.63 0.87
N ILE A 277 24.21 14.21 -0.39
CA ILE A 277 23.77 15.09 -1.49
C ILE A 277 22.40 15.70 -1.16
N ARG A 278 21.42 14.90 -0.75
CA ARG A 278 20.09 15.38 -0.34
C ARG A 278 20.20 16.45 0.75
N ASN A 279 20.97 16.19 1.80
CA ASN A 279 21.13 17.11 2.93
C ASN A 279 21.77 18.44 2.49
N ARG A 280 22.77 18.39 1.59
CA ARG A 280 23.39 19.58 1.01
C ARG A 280 22.40 20.38 0.17
N ILE A 281 21.65 19.74 -0.73
CA ILE A 281 20.62 20.38 -1.55
C ILE A 281 19.56 21.02 -0.66
N ALA A 282 19.12 20.34 0.39
CA ALA A 282 18.15 20.91 1.34
C ALA A 282 18.68 22.19 2.00
N LYS A 283 19.97 22.20 2.41
CA LYS A 283 20.61 23.35 3.05
C LYS A 283 20.83 24.53 2.09
N GLU A 284 21.28 24.24 0.86
CA GLU A 284 21.68 25.27 -0.12
C GLU A 284 20.50 25.81 -0.94
N HIS A 285 19.50 24.96 -1.20
CA HIS A 285 18.40 25.30 -2.10
C HIS A 285 17.01 25.26 -1.43
N GLY A 286 16.91 24.84 -0.16
CA GLY A 286 15.62 24.70 0.54
C GLY A 286 14.74 23.57 0.00
N ILE A 287 15.29 22.60 -0.75
CA ILE A 287 14.55 21.53 -1.41
C ILE A 287 14.85 20.19 -0.74
N TRP A 288 13.84 19.55 -0.14
CA TRP A 288 13.93 18.20 0.40
C TRP A 288 13.47 17.19 -0.65
N LEU A 289 14.41 16.52 -1.32
CA LEU A 289 14.13 15.70 -2.51
C LEU A 289 13.55 14.32 -2.21
N PHE A 290 14.02 13.67 -1.14
CA PHE A 290 13.58 12.33 -0.77
C PHE A 290 13.81 12.05 0.71
N GLY A 291 13.14 11.04 1.26
CA GLY A 291 13.27 10.66 2.67
C GLY A 291 14.64 10.08 3.00
N ARG A 292 14.89 8.84 2.63
CA ARG A 292 16.14 8.13 2.88
C ARG A 292 16.53 7.29 1.67
N ALA A 293 17.77 7.41 1.22
CA ALA A 293 18.36 6.45 0.30
C ALA A 293 18.86 5.22 1.08
N VAL A 294 18.68 4.05 0.49
CA VAL A 294 19.18 2.76 0.98
C VAL A 294 20.01 2.07 -0.10
N ASN A 295 21.00 1.26 0.29
CA ASN A 295 21.79 0.52 -0.69
C ASN A 295 20.90 -0.46 -1.45
N ALA A 296 21.07 -0.51 -2.75
CA ALA A 296 20.40 -1.45 -3.62
C ALA A 296 21.06 -2.86 -3.52
N ALA A 297 20.43 -3.86 -4.11
CA ALA A 297 20.98 -5.21 -4.19
C ALA A 297 22.29 -5.26 -5.00
N LEU A 298 22.42 -4.38 -6.01
CA LEU A 298 23.66 -4.26 -6.78
C LEU A 298 24.66 -3.33 -6.05
N PRO A 299 25.91 -3.78 -5.82
CA PRO A 299 26.95 -2.94 -5.23
C PRO A 299 27.16 -1.62 -5.99
N GLY A 300 27.47 -0.55 -5.27
CA GLY A 300 27.71 0.77 -5.88
C GLY A 300 26.46 1.52 -6.32
N GLN A 301 25.28 0.97 -6.04
CA GLN A 301 23.99 1.62 -6.30
C GLN A 301 23.19 1.79 -5.02
N CYS A 302 22.40 2.83 -4.98
CA CYS A 302 21.35 3.00 -3.99
C CYS A 302 20.02 3.37 -4.63
N MET A 303 18.98 3.25 -3.86
CA MET A 303 17.64 3.68 -4.29
C MET A 303 16.96 4.51 -3.20
N PHE A 304 16.04 5.35 -3.62
CA PHE A 304 15.11 6.06 -2.75
C PHE A 304 13.70 6.06 -3.33
N GLU A 305 12.73 6.05 -2.44
CA GLU A 305 11.32 6.07 -2.79
C GLU A 305 10.87 7.51 -3.08
N TRP A 306 10.16 7.70 -4.18
CA TRP A 306 9.42 8.90 -4.48
C TRP A 306 7.93 8.61 -4.53
N TYR A 307 7.20 9.56 -3.98
CA TYR A 307 5.77 9.53 -3.89
C TYR A 307 5.20 10.84 -4.46
N VAL A 308 4.48 10.73 -5.58
CA VAL A 308 3.88 11.89 -6.23
C VAL A 308 2.56 12.23 -5.54
N GLY A 309 2.58 13.25 -4.71
CA GLY A 309 1.44 13.75 -3.96
C GLY A 309 1.35 15.27 -4.06
N ASP A 310 0.68 15.90 -3.09
CA ASP A 310 0.37 17.34 -3.07
C ASP A 310 1.57 18.24 -3.34
N GLN A 311 2.71 17.92 -2.73
CA GLN A 311 3.91 18.76 -2.86
C GLN A 311 4.41 18.84 -4.30
N LEU A 312 4.49 17.69 -5.00
CA LEU A 312 4.94 17.67 -6.38
C LEU A 312 3.87 18.21 -7.33
N LEU A 313 2.58 18.06 -6.99
CA LEU A 313 1.49 18.61 -7.76
C LEU A 313 1.48 20.15 -7.71
N GLN A 314 1.76 20.74 -6.56
CA GLN A 314 1.81 22.18 -6.35
C GLN A 314 3.09 22.84 -6.89
N MET A 315 4.16 22.06 -7.06
CA MET A 315 5.44 22.58 -7.56
C MET A 315 5.33 22.88 -9.07
N PRO A 316 5.66 24.11 -9.52
CA PRO A 316 5.73 24.43 -10.94
C PRO A 316 6.72 23.53 -11.68
N ASP A 317 6.48 23.25 -12.95
CA ASP A 317 7.32 22.38 -13.79
C ASP A 317 8.81 22.81 -13.79
N ASP A 318 9.06 24.11 -13.90
CA ASP A 318 10.43 24.65 -13.85
C ASP A 318 11.09 24.41 -12.49
N GLY A 319 10.32 24.44 -11.40
CA GLY A 319 10.79 24.11 -10.07
C GLY A 319 11.23 22.65 -9.97
N VAL A 320 10.43 21.73 -10.53
CA VAL A 320 10.78 20.30 -10.58
C VAL A 320 12.01 20.07 -11.45
N ARG A 321 12.11 20.69 -12.64
CA ARG A 321 13.29 20.61 -13.52
C ARG A 321 14.55 21.11 -12.81
N LYS A 322 14.47 22.27 -12.17
CA LYS A 322 15.59 22.82 -11.40
C LYS A 322 16.05 21.88 -10.27
N ALA A 323 15.11 21.25 -9.56
CA ALA A 323 15.43 20.30 -8.50
C ALA A 323 16.14 19.05 -9.06
N LEU A 324 15.67 18.51 -10.19
CA LEU A 324 16.29 17.40 -10.88
C LEU A 324 17.67 17.75 -11.45
N ASP A 325 17.84 18.92 -12.03
CA ASP A 325 19.14 19.41 -12.53
C ASP A 325 20.19 19.46 -11.44
N VAL A 326 19.83 20.00 -10.28
CA VAL A 326 20.74 20.08 -9.12
C VAL A 326 21.09 18.69 -8.62
N LEU A 327 20.10 17.78 -8.54
CA LEU A 327 20.33 16.40 -8.14
C LEU A 327 21.26 15.68 -9.12
N ALA A 328 20.95 15.73 -10.41
CA ALA A 328 21.71 15.05 -11.46
C ALA A 328 23.17 15.54 -11.55
N LYS A 329 23.40 16.87 -11.45
CA LYS A 329 24.73 17.46 -11.38
C LYS A 329 25.51 16.99 -10.15
N SER A 330 24.84 16.91 -8.99
CA SER A 330 25.48 16.45 -7.75
C SER A 330 25.86 14.97 -7.81
N ILE A 331 25.00 14.13 -8.43
CA ILE A 331 25.30 12.71 -8.67
C ILE A 331 26.52 12.58 -9.59
N ALA A 332 26.52 13.27 -10.74
CA ALA A 332 27.61 13.21 -11.70
C ALA A 332 28.96 13.67 -11.11
N ALA A 333 28.96 14.67 -10.24
CA ALA A 333 30.16 15.13 -9.55
C ALA A 333 30.69 14.13 -8.51
N SER A 334 29.85 13.29 -7.94
CA SER A 334 30.18 12.31 -6.90
C SER A 334 30.48 10.91 -7.45
N ALA A 335 30.20 10.64 -8.71
CA ALA A 335 30.48 9.38 -9.39
C ALA A 335 31.90 9.31 -10.03
N LYS A 336 32.66 10.42 -9.91
CA LYS A 336 34.07 10.52 -10.31
C LYS A 336 34.96 10.18 -9.13
#